data_828d35b19c34d312a78d0d9f174514fd
#
_entry.id   828d35b19c34d312a78d0d9f174514fd
#
_cell.length_a   1.000
_cell.length_b   1.000
_cell.length_c   1.000
_cell.angle_alpha   90.00
_cell.angle_beta   90.00
_cell.angle_gamma   90.00
#
_symmetry.space_group_name_H-M   'P 1'
#
loop_
_entity.id
_entity.type
_entity.pdbx_description
1 polymer ?
#
loop_
_entity_poly.entity_id
_entity_poly.type
_entity_poly.pdbx_seq_one_letter_code
_entity_poly.pdbx_strand_id
1 'polypeptide(L)'
;MSVLSPIRRTAMVLAAASTLGLLASPAHSQETPVKFQLDWRFEGPAALFLAPVAKGHFKAEKLDVTIDAGNGSGGTVTRVASGTYDMGFADLAALMEFHANNPTAPNKPVAVMMVYNNTPAAVLALKKSGIKTPADLNGKKLGAPVFDAGRKAWPIFAKANGIGNVAWTAMDPPLRETMLVRGDIDAITGFSFTSLLNLEARGVKTEDVVVLPYPAHGVKLYGNAIIVGEGFLKKNPEAVKAFLRGFTKGVKDVIADPKAGVALVKARDGIINADLELRRLKLALDASVLTPDARAEGFGAVSGPRLSLMASQVADAFATKERINPDAIWNGSFLPSATDRNIFATAKK
;
A
#
# COMPACT_ATOMS: atom_id res chain seq x y z
N MET A 1 -0.20 -89.07 -48.20
CA MET A 1 0.55 -88.54 -49.34
C MET A 1 0.47 -87.00 -49.31
N SER A 2 1.59 -86.46 -49.53
CA SER A 2 1.92 -85.07 -49.84
C SER A 2 2.37 -84.21 -48.63
N VAL A 3 3.65 -84.02 -48.63
CA VAL A 3 4.57 -83.22 -47.91
C VAL A 3 4.31 -81.74 -48.24
N LEU A 4 4.35 -80.81 -47.29
CA LEU A 4 4.68 -79.44 -47.52
C LEU A 4 5.43 -78.84 -46.34
N SER A 5 6.53 -78.33 -46.74
CA SER A 5 7.76 -77.77 -46.15
C SER A 5 7.60 -76.61 -45.13
N PRO A 6 8.54 -76.51 -44.22
CA PRO A 6 8.62 -75.40 -43.25
C PRO A 6 9.52 -74.27 -43.75
N ILE A 7 8.99 -73.21 -44.24
CA ILE A 7 9.75 -71.95 -44.43
C ILE A 7 8.84 -70.78 -44.12
N ARG A 8 9.19 -69.99 -43.14
CA ARG A 8 8.81 -68.60 -42.83
C ARG A 8 8.44 -68.38 -41.35
N ARG A 9 9.39 -68.64 -40.50
CA ARG A 9 9.38 -68.08 -39.14
C ARG A 9 10.69 -67.32 -38.95
N THR A 10 10.88 -66.20 -39.60
CA THR A 10 11.97 -65.26 -39.29
C THR A 10 11.72 -63.96 -40.06
N ALA A 11 10.82 -63.14 -39.60
CA ALA A 11 10.69 -61.72 -40.00
C ALA A 11 9.53 -61.07 -39.27
N MET A 12 9.58 -60.92 -37.96
CA MET A 12 8.67 -60.02 -37.19
C MET A 12 9.17 -59.82 -35.77
N VAL A 13 10.43 -59.42 -35.61
CA VAL A 13 10.95 -58.93 -34.32
C VAL A 13 11.94 -57.80 -34.60
N LEU A 14 11.48 -56.76 -35.27
CA LEU A 14 12.28 -55.52 -35.46
C LEU A 14 11.36 -54.37 -35.88
N ALA A 15 10.41 -53.98 -35.05
CA ALA A 15 9.65 -52.73 -35.22
C ALA A 15 8.85 -52.35 -33.97
N ALA A 16 9.47 -52.35 -32.80
CA ALA A 16 8.79 -51.87 -31.59
C ALA A 16 9.78 -51.17 -30.63
N ALA A 17 10.77 -50.44 -31.18
CA ALA A 17 11.71 -49.65 -30.39
C ALA A 17 11.93 -48.28 -31.00
N SER A 18 10.81 -47.58 -31.26
CA SER A 18 10.93 -46.18 -31.70
C SER A 18 9.65 -45.48 -31.31
N THR A 19 9.77 -44.42 -30.54
CA THR A 19 8.75 -43.43 -30.17
C THR A 19 8.14 -43.52 -28.76
N LEU A 20 8.99 -43.57 -27.72
CA LEU A 20 8.71 -42.85 -26.50
C LEU A 20 9.60 -41.61 -26.45
N GLY A 21 9.51 -40.76 -27.45
CA GLY A 21 9.92 -39.37 -27.36
C GLY A 21 8.88 -38.73 -26.43
N LEU A 22 9.16 -38.67 -25.12
CA LEU A 22 8.46 -37.78 -24.19
C LEU A 22 8.55 -36.37 -24.81
N LEU A 23 7.45 -35.91 -25.40
CA LEU A 23 7.18 -34.50 -25.54
C LEU A 23 7.11 -33.93 -24.10
N ALA A 24 8.27 -33.61 -23.53
CA ALA A 24 8.36 -32.69 -22.44
C ALA A 24 7.86 -31.35 -23.01
N SER A 25 6.54 -31.19 -23.04
CA SER A 25 5.94 -29.85 -23.17
C SER A 25 6.61 -29.01 -22.08
N PRO A 26 7.21 -27.86 -22.43
CA PRO A 26 7.67 -26.95 -21.39
C PRO A 26 6.46 -26.71 -20.50
N ALA A 27 6.50 -27.18 -19.27
CA ALA A 27 5.52 -26.81 -18.28
C ALA A 27 5.60 -25.28 -18.19
N HIS A 28 4.71 -24.59 -18.89
CA HIS A 28 4.50 -23.17 -18.69
C HIS A 28 4.08 -23.08 -17.23
N SER A 29 5.03 -22.72 -16.39
CA SER A 29 4.76 -22.45 -14.99
C SER A 29 3.69 -21.35 -14.96
N GLN A 30 2.45 -21.77 -14.69
CA GLN A 30 1.30 -20.87 -14.64
C GLN A 30 1.61 -19.73 -13.67
N GLU A 31 1.52 -18.48 -14.14
CA GLU A 31 1.70 -17.30 -13.30
C GLU A 31 0.64 -17.32 -12.19
N THR A 32 1.05 -17.03 -10.96
CA THR A 32 0.11 -16.92 -9.84
C THR A 32 -0.62 -15.58 -9.93
N PRO A 33 -1.96 -15.56 -10.09
CA PRO A 33 -2.70 -14.32 -10.10
C PRO A 33 -2.68 -13.66 -8.71
N VAL A 34 -2.49 -12.34 -8.69
CA VAL A 34 -2.53 -11.52 -7.48
C VAL A 34 -3.38 -10.28 -7.73
N LYS A 35 -4.49 -10.16 -7.03
CA LYS A 35 -5.31 -8.95 -7.02
C LYS A 35 -4.84 -8.03 -5.91
N PHE A 36 -4.32 -6.86 -6.30
CA PHE A 36 -3.78 -5.87 -5.39
C PHE A 36 -4.60 -4.58 -5.41
N GLN A 37 -4.95 -4.05 -4.26
CA GLN A 37 -5.64 -2.77 -4.14
C GLN A 37 -4.77 -1.70 -3.50
N LEU A 38 -4.66 -0.53 -4.14
CA LEU A 38 -4.12 0.68 -3.54
C LEU A 38 -5.07 1.22 -2.46
N ASP A 39 -4.55 2.05 -1.58
CA ASP A 39 -5.35 2.78 -0.59
C ASP A 39 -6.08 3.99 -1.19
N TRP A 40 -5.61 4.50 -2.32
CA TRP A 40 -6.09 5.72 -2.93
C TRP A 40 -6.17 5.65 -4.45
N ARG A 41 -6.54 6.77 -5.07
CA ARG A 41 -6.61 6.92 -6.53
C ARG A 41 -5.23 6.80 -7.18
N PHE A 42 -5.22 6.70 -8.51
CA PHE A 42 -3.98 6.75 -9.27
C PHE A 42 -3.43 8.18 -9.27
N GLU A 43 -2.55 8.45 -8.30
CA GLU A 43 -1.77 9.66 -8.14
C GLU A 43 -0.28 9.31 -8.18
N GLY A 44 0.62 10.29 -8.15
CA GLY A 44 2.06 10.07 -8.29
C GLY A 44 2.64 8.87 -7.54
N PRO A 45 2.32 8.66 -6.25
CA PRO A 45 2.83 7.52 -5.48
C PRO A 45 2.40 6.14 -6.01
N ALA A 46 1.31 6.04 -6.80
CA ALA A 46 0.93 4.79 -7.45
C ALA A 46 2.00 4.25 -8.40
N ALA A 47 2.92 5.12 -8.86
CA ALA A 47 4.07 4.73 -9.65
C ALA A 47 4.88 3.59 -9.03
N LEU A 48 5.00 3.54 -7.68
CA LEU A 48 5.72 2.51 -6.96
C LEU A 48 5.17 1.10 -7.23
N PHE A 49 3.88 0.99 -7.52
CA PHE A 49 3.16 -0.25 -7.77
C PHE A 49 2.97 -0.53 -9.26
N LEU A 50 2.83 0.51 -10.08
CA LEU A 50 2.66 0.37 -11.53
C LEU A 50 3.99 0.06 -12.23
N ALA A 51 5.12 0.57 -11.74
CA ALA A 51 6.42 0.32 -12.33
C ALA A 51 6.81 -1.17 -12.35
N PRO A 52 6.66 -1.96 -11.26
CA PRO A 52 7.00 -3.37 -11.31
C PRO A 52 6.10 -4.18 -12.25
N VAL A 53 4.85 -3.76 -12.49
CA VAL A 53 3.98 -4.36 -13.51
C VAL A 53 4.52 -4.04 -14.90
N ALA A 54 4.70 -2.75 -15.21
CA ALA A 54 5.09 -2.28 -16.53
C ALA A 54 6.49 -2.76 -16.97
N LYS A 55 7.42 -2.89 -16.00
CA LYS A 55 8.78 -3.38 -16.25
C LYS A 55 8.90 -4.90 -16.19
N GLY A 56 7.82 -5.62 -15.98
CA GLY A 56 7.80 -7.08 -15.96
C GLY A 56 8.45 -7.71 -14.73
N HIS A 57 8.71 -6.94 -13.65
CA HIS A 57 9.34 -7.51 -12.44
C HIS A 57 8.46 -8.56 -11.78
N PHE A 58 7.14 -8.38 -11.77
CA PHE A 58 6.23 -9.40 -11.27
C PHE A 58 6.17 -10.63 -12.17
N LYS A 59 6.18 -10.44 -13.50
CA LYS A 59 6.23 -11.56 -14.44
C LYS A 59 7.50 -12.39 -14.31
N ALA A 60 8.64 -11.72 -14.11
CA ALA A 60 9.91 -12.41 -13.84
C ALA A 60 9.89 -13.27 -12.56
N GLU A 61 9.01 -12.91 -11.61
CA GLU A 61 8.74 -13.66 -10.38
C GLU A 61 7.54 -14.62 -10.53
N LYS A 62 7.04 -14.85 -11.76
CA LYS A 62 5.90 -15.72 -12.11
C LYS A 62 4.58 -15.28 -11.46
N LEU A 63 4.36 -13.98 -11.40
CA LEU A 63 3.13 -13.40 -10.89
C LEU A 63 2.39 -12.62 -11.98
N ASP A 64 1.07 -12.80 -12.05
CA ASP A 64 0.15 -11.97 -12.82
C ASP A 64 -0.57 -11.02 -11.85
N VAL A 65 -0.06 -9.77 -11.77
CA VAL A 65 -0.51 -8.79 -10.79
C VAL A 65 -1.43 -7.77 -11.44
N THR A 66 -2.64 -7.65 -10.90
CA THR A 66 -3.57 -6.56 -11.22
C THR A 66 -3.59 -5.54 -10.10
N ILE A 67 -3.54 -4.24 -10.48
CA ILE A 67 -3.53 -3.12 -9.52
C ILE A 67 -4.79 -2.28 -9.71
N ASP A 68 -5.58 -2.13 -8.67
CA ASP A 68 -6.77 -1.28 -8.65
C ASP A 68 -6.65 -0.13 -7.65
N ALA A 69 -7.32 0.98 -7.96
CA ALA A 69 -7.41 2.13 -7.07
C ALA A 69 -8.30 1.83 -5.85
N GLY A 70 -8.04 2.55 -4.76
CA GLY A 70 -8.85 2.53 -3.55
C GLY A 70 -9.52 3.87 -3.26
N ASN A 71 -10.23 3.92 -2.14
CA ASN A 71 -10.93 5.11 -1.64
C ASN A 71 -10.64 5.40 -0.16
N GLY A 72 -9.54 4.87 0.34
CA GLY A 72 -9.05 5.01 1.70
C GLY A 72 -8.57 3.69 2.29
N SER A 73 -7.54 3.75 3.12
CA SER A 73 -6.87 2.57 3.70
C SER A 73 -7.83 1.64 4.44
N GLY A 74 -8.82 2.17 5.17
CA GLY A 74 -9.82 1.34 5.85
C GLY A 74 -10.66 0.50 4.88
N GLY A 75 -10.96 1.04 3.70
CA GLY A 75 -11.65 0.31 2.63
C GLY A 75 -10.81 -0.82 2.06
N THR A 76 -9.51 -0.57 1.84
CA THR A 76 -8.56 -1.58 1.35
C THR A 76 -8.38 -2.71 2.37
N VAL A 77 -8.20 -2.38 3.66
CA VAL A 77 -8.13 -3.40 4.74
C VAL A 77 -9.38 -4.28 4.72
N THR A 78 -10.58 -3.70 4.64
CA THR A 78 -11.82 -4.46 4.62
C THR A 78 -11.93 -5.39 3.42
N ARG A 79 -11.51 -4.93 2.23
CA ARG A 79 -11.57 -5.75 1.00
C ARG A 79 -10.53 -6.86 0.96
N VAL A 80 -9.35 -6.65 1.55
CA VAL A 80 -8.37 -7.72 1.74
C VAL A 80 -8.87 -8.73 2.78
N ALA A 81 -9.47 -8.26 3.87
CA ALA A 81 -10.07 -9.13 4.88
C ALA A 81 -11.23 -9.98 4.34
N SER A 82 -12.02 -9.45 3.42
CA SER A 82 -13.10 -10.21 2.76
C SER A 82 -12.62 -11.17 1.68
N GLY A 83 -11.33 -11.10 1.27
CA GLY A 83 -10.80 -11.90 0.17
C GLY A 83 -11.17 -11.38 -1.24
N THR A 84 -11.75 -10.18 -1.35
CA THR A 84 -12.01 -9.51 -2.64
C THR A 84 -10.69 -9.18 -3.34
N TYR A 85 -9.68 -8.81 -2.56
CA TYR A 85 -8.29 -8.65 -2.96
C TYR A 85 -7.39 -9.55 -2.12
N ASP A 86 -6.33 -10.05 -2.75
CA ASP A 86 -5.36 -10.92 -2.10
C ASP A 86 -4.39 -10.12 -1.22
N MET A 87 -3.98 -8.96 -1.73
CA MET A 87 -3.05 -8.05 -1.09
C MET A 87 -3.50 -6.61 -1.28
N GLY A 88 -2.92 -5.69 -0.52
CA GLY A 88 -3.22 -4.27 -0.67
C GLY A 88 -2.17 -3.38 -0.06
N PHE A 89 -2.32 -2.08 -0.29
CA PHE A 89 -1.52 -1.02 0.30
C PHE A 89 -2.42 -0.22 1.25
N ALA A 90 -2.11 -0.20 2.54
CA ALA A 90 -2.96 0.45 3.53
C ALA A 90 -2.16 0.95 4.74
N ASP A 91 -2.67 2.02 5.37
CA ASP A 91 -2.12 2.58 6.60
C ASP A 91 -2.19 1.58 7.75
N LEU A 92 -1.11 1.49 8.51
CA LEU A 92 -0.98 0.50 9.58
C LEU A 92 -1.92 0.76 10.76
N ALA A 93 -2.25 2.04 11.06
CA ALA A 93 -3.23 2.36 12.11
C ALA A 93 -4.64 1.90 11.69
N ALA A 94 -4.99 2.00 10.40
CA ALA A 94 -6.25 1.49 9.88
C ALA A 94 -6.32 -0.05 9.96
N LEU A 95 -5.20 -0.75 9.74
CA LEU A 95 -5.11 -2.20 9.95
C LEU A 95 -5.28 -2.55 11.43
N MET A 96 -4.60 -1.85 12.33
CA MET A 96 -4.71 -2.06 13.78
C MET A 96 -6.13 -1.79 14.28
N GLU A 97 -6.77 -0.71 13.81
CA GLU A 97 -8.17 -0.41 14.11
C GLU A 97 -9.12 -1.54 13.66
N PHE A 98 -8.89 -2.07 12.46
CA PHE A 98 -9.67 -3.21 11.96
C PHE A 98 -9.54 -4.43 12.89
N HIS A 99 -8.33 -4.78 13.30
CA HIS A 99 -8.09 -5.88 14.23
C HIS A 99 -8.78 -5.67 15.58
N ALA A 100 -8.74 -4.44 16.10
CA ALA A 100 -9.36 -4.08 17.38
C ALA A 100 -10.90 -4.18 17.33
N ASN A 101 -11.50 -3.74 16.22
CA ASN A 101 -12.95 -3.74 16.04
C ASN A 101 -13.52 -5.08 15.58
N ASN A 102 -12.68 -5.98 15.09
CA ASN A 102 -13.07 -7.28 14.54
C ASN A 102 -12.25 -8.43 15.16
N PRO A 103 -12.30 -8.64 16.50
CA PRO A 103 -11.45 -9.61 17.18
C PRO A 103 -11.65 -11.04 16.69
N THR A 104 -12.86 -11.37 16.23
CA THR A 104 -13.26 -12.72 15.77
C THR A 104 -13.27 -12.88 14.24
N ALA A 105 -12.81 -11.88 13.46
CA ALA A 105 -12.77 -11.99 12.01
C ALA A 105 -11.86 -13.16 11.58
N PRO A 106 -12.33 -14.04 10.68
CA PRO A 106 -11.60 -15.28 10.35
C PRO A 106 -10.41 -15.06 9.43
N ASN A 107 -10.34 -13.93 8.73
CA ASN A 107 -9.31 -13.64 7.74
C ASN A 107 -8.78 -12.22 7.97
N LYS A 108 -8.00 -12.04 9.05
CA LYS A 108 -7.40 -10.74 9.34
C LYS A 108 -6.17 -10.51 8.47
N PRO A 109 -6.10 -9.39 7.74
CA PRO A 109 -4.89 -9.07 6.99
C PRO A 109 -3.69 -8.82 7.92
N VAL A 110 -2.49 -9.15 7.41
CA VAL A 110 -1.22 -8.96 8.09
C VAL A 110 -0.33 -8.06 7.23
N ALA A 111 0.35 -7.11 7.83
CA ALA A 111 1.35 -6.29 7.15
C ALA A 111 2.65 -7.09 6.99
N VAL A 112 3.23 -7.06 5.79
CA VAL A 112 4.44 -7.84 5.44
C VAL A 112 5.60 -6.98 4.96
N MET A 113 5.36 -5.70 4.63
CA MET A 113 6.41 -4.75 4.22
C MET A 113 5.96 -3.32 4.47
N MET A 114 6.73 -2.56 5.24
CA MET A 114 6.49 -1.14 5.48
C MET A 114 6.98 -0.32 4.28
N VAL A 115 6.09 0.47 3.68
CA VAL A 115 6.45 1.33 2.54
C VAL A 115 6.57 2.79 2.98
N TYR A 116 5.59 3.29 3.73
CA TYR A 116 5.65 4.62 4.33
C TYR A 116 6.11 4.49 5.79
N ASN A 117 7.41 4.64 5.99
CA ASN A 117 8.01 4.52 7.33
C ASN A 117 7.50 5.58 8.31
N ASN A 118 7.10 6.76 7.81
CA ASN A 118 6.43 7.79 8.58
C ASN A 118 5.03 8.05 8.03
N THR A 119 4.04 8.21 8.92
CA THR A 119 2.69 8.58 8.50
C THR A 119 2.70 9.97 7.85
N PRO A 120 2.16 10.11 6.64
CA PRO A 120 1.94 11.41 6.02
C PRO A 120 0.62 12.08 6.44
N ALA A 121 -0.10 11.49 7.39
CA ALA A 121 -1.38 12.03 7.85
C ALA A 121 -1.22 13.44 8.43
N ALA A 122 -2.15 14.30 8.07
CA ALA A 122 -2.20 15.69 8.52
C ALA A 122 -3.64 16.20 8.57
N VAL A 123 -3.84 17.27 9.35
CA VAL A 123 -4.99 18.15 9.18
C VAL A 123 -4.58 19.30 8.26
N LEU A 124 -5.42 19.65 7.30
CA LEU A 124 -5.21 20.82 6.46
C LEU A 124 -6.42 21.76 6.59
N ALA A 125 -6.13 23.05 6.71
CA ALA A 125 -7.10 24.11 6.78
C ALA A 125 -6.64 25.30 5.93
N LEU A 126 -7.57 26.18 5.56
CA LEU A 126 -7.20 27.44 4.93
C LEU A 126 -6.90 28.50 6.01
N LYS A 127 -5.87 29.34 5.82
CA LYS A 127 -5.55 30.42 6.77
C LYS A 127 -6.73 31.29 7.15
N LYS A 128 -7.66 31.52 6.19
CA LYS A 128 -8.89 32.28 6.42
C LYS A 128 -9.84 31.67 7.47
N SER A 129 -9.69 30.38 7.79
CA SER A 129 -10.50 29.71 8.85
C SER A 129 -10.08 30.09 10.26
N GLY A 130 -8.92 30.75 10.43
CA GLY A 130 -8.33 31.08 11.73
C GLY A 130 -7.66 29.92 12.45
N ILE A 131 -7.71 28.70 11.90
CA ILE A 131 -7.05 27.51 12.46
C ILE A 131 -5.53 27.66 12.24
N LYS A 132 -4.75 27.56 13.33
CA LYS A 132 -3.29 27.66 13.34
C LYS A 132 -2.64 26.50 14.11
N THR A 133 -3.33 25.97 15.10
CA THR A 133 -2.86 24.92 16.01
C THR A 133 -3.91 23.82 16.14
N PRO A 134 -3.54 22.62 16.64
CA PRO A 134 -4.51 21.58 16.93
C PRO A 134 -5.66 22.02 17.86
N ALA A 135 -5.40 22.89 18.83
CA ALA A 135 -6.41 23.38 19.77
C ALA A 135 -7.54 24.15 19.07
N ASP A 136 -7.24 24.84 17.96
CA ASP A 136 -8.22 25.61 17.19
C ASP A 136 -9.24 24.71 16.46
N LEU A 137 -9.03 23.39 16.43
CA LEU A 137 -9.94 22.42 15.83
C LEU A 137 -11.16 22.10 16.70
N ASN A 138 -11.16 22.50 18.00
CA ASN A 138 -12.31 22.26 18.85
C ASN A 138 -13.56 22.96 18.30
N GLY A 139 -14.66 22.19 18.21
CA GLY A 139 -15.94 22.67 17.69
C GLY A 139 -15.99 22.87 16.17
N LYS A 140 -14.94 22.57 15.43
CA LYS A 140 -14.86 22.74 13.97
C LYS A 140 -15.53 21.61 13.21
N LYS A 141 -15.91 21.90 11.96
CA LYS A 141 -16.38 20.92 10.98
C LYS A 141 -15.19 20.35 10.21
N LEU A 142 -14.92 19.07 10.38
CA LEU A 142 -13.88 18.35 9.65
C LEU A 142 -14.51 17.49 8.56
N GLY A 143 -13.82 17.37 7.45
CA GLY A 143 -14.25 16.55 6.33
C GLY A 143 -13.20 15.54 5.88
N ALA A 144 -13.63 14.31 5.64
CA ALA A 144 -12.85 13.29 4.98
C ALA A 144 -13.73 12.10 4.55
N PRO A 145 -13.28 11.29 3.57
CA PRO A 145 -13.89 9.99 3.33
C PRO A 145 -13.87 9.12 4.59
N VAL A 146 -14.89 8.29 4.76
CA VAL A 146 -15.02 7.44 5.97
C VAL A 146 -13.85 6.52 6.17
N PHE A 147 -13.25 6.06 5.06
CA PHE A 147 -12.12 5.11 5.06
C PHE A 147 -10.74 5.79 4.93
N ASP A 148 -10.68 7.13 4.96
CA ASP A 148 -9.43 7.90 4.89
C ASP A 148 -8.51 7.56 6.08
N ALA A 149 -7.21 7.35 5.80
CA ALA A 149 -6.23 6.96 6.81
C ALA A 149 -6.07 8.03 7.91
N GLY A 150 -6.03 9.32 7.53
CA GLY A 150 -5.95 10.43 8.49
C GLY A 150 -7.18 10.48 9.40
N ARG A 151 -8.38 10.25 8.84
CA ARG A 151 -9.61 10.15 9.62
C ARG A 151 -9.60 8.95 10.57
N LYS A 152 -9.09 7.81 10.11
CA LYS A 152 -8.95 6.61 10.94
C LYS A 152 -7.97 6.81 12.09
N ALA A 153 -6.87 7.52 11.86
CA ALA A 153 -5.90 7.85 12.90
C ALA A 153 -6.30 9.08 13.76
N TRP A 154 -7.39 9.78 13.41
CA TRP A 154 -7.85 10.97 14.11
C TRP A 154 -7.99 10.81 15.64
N PRO A 155 -8.57 9.71 16.18
CA PRO A 155 -8.70 9.56 17.63
C PRO A 155 -7.36 9.66 18.36
N ILE A 156 -6.28 9.16 17.76
CA ILE A 156 -4.91 9.24 18.32
C ILE A 156 -4.46 10.71 18.32
N PHE A 157 -4.65 11.42 17.21
CA PHE A 157 -4.28 12.84 17.08
C PHE A 157 -5.09 13.72 18.04
N ALA A 158 -6.40 13.52 18.11
CA ALA A 158 -7.27 14.26 18.99
C ALA A 158 -6.87 14.07 20.47
N LYS A 159 -6.65 12.84 20.89
CA LYS A 159 -6.22 12.51 22.26
C LYS A 159 -4.86 13.13 22.59
N ALA A 160 -3.88 13.01 21.72
CA ALA A 160 -2.55 13.56 21.93
C ALA A 160 -2.52 15.09 22.05
N ASN A 161 -3.52 15.77 21.47
CA ASN A 161 -3.59 17.23 21.44
C ASN A 161 -4.76 17.81 22.27
N GLY A 162 -5.43 17.00 23.08
CA GLY A 162 -6.53 17.44 23.93
C GLY A 162 -7.73 18.02 23.16
N ILE A 163 -7.95 17.55 21.92
CA ILE A 163 -9.07 18.00 21.11
C ILE A 163 -10.33 17.26 21.54
N GLY A 164 -11.36 18.00 21.90
CA GLY A 164 -12.65 17.45 22.31
C GLY A 164 -13.53 17.13 21.10
N ASN A 165 -14.58 17.92 20.93
CA ASN A 165 -15.60 17.65 19.91
C ASN A 165 -15.25 18.28 18.56
N VAL A 166 -15.38 17.49 17.49
CA VAL A 166 -15.41 17.96 16.10
C VAL A 166 -16.63 17.38 15.41
N ALA A 167 -17.20 18.12 14.46
CA ALA A 167 -18.28 17.61 13.62
C ALA A 167 -17.71 17.02 12.34
N TRP A 168 -18.02 15.76 12.03
CA TRP A 168 -17.53 15.10 10.82
C TRP A 168 -18.54 15.17 9.68
N THR A 169 -18.04 15.56 8.50
CA THR A 169 -18.74 15.42 7.23
C THR A 169 -18.06 14.34 6.42
N ALA A 170 -18.82 13.30 6.02
CA ALA A 170 -18.36 12.27 5.11
C ALA A 170 -18.56 12.71 3.66
N MET A 171 -17.60 12.41 2.80
CA MET A 171 -17.69 12.67 1.36
C MET A 171 -16.79 11.70 0.59
N ASP A 172 -17.01 11.66 -0.72
CA ASP A 172 -16.10 10.94 -1.62
C ASP A 172 -14.77 11.67 -1.81
N PRO A 173 -13.67 10.95 -2.08
CA PRO A 173 -12.35 11.54 -2.21
C PRO A 173 -12.24 12.78 -3.12
N PRO A 174 -12.90 12.85 -4.30
CA PRO A 174 -12.82 14.03 -5.18
C PRO A 174 -13.42 15.31 -4.58
N LEU A 175 -14.31 15.20 -3.59
CA LEU A 175 -15.04 16.33 -3.02
C LEU A 175 -14.31 16.98 -1.84
N ARG A 176 -13.37 16.28 -1.20
CA ARG A 176 -12.74 16.70 0.06
C ARG A 176 -12.17 18.11 -0.01
N GLU A 177 -11.23 18.35 -0.91
CA GLU A 177 -10.58 19.65 -1.05
C GLU A 177 -11.54 20.70 -1.64
N THR A 178 -12.49 20.30 -2.48
CA THR A 178 -13.50 21.21 -3.04
C THR A 178 -14.39 21.79 -1.94
N MET A 179 -14.86 20.97 -0.99
CA MET A 179 -15.68 21.42 0.12
C MET A 179 -14.90 22.35 1.07
N LEU A 180 -13.59 22.10 1.27
CA LEU A 180 -12.73 22.99 2.05
C LEU A 180 -12.57 24.35 1.37
N VAL A 181 -12.33 24.38 0.07
CA VAL A 181 -12.18 25.64 -0.71
C VAL A 181 -13.47 26.47 -0.67
N ARG A 182 -14.61 25.82 -0.79
CA ARG A 182 -15.95 26.45 -0.72
C ARG A 182 -16.29 26.96 0.68
N GLY A 183 -15.66 26.44 1.73
CA GLY A 183 -15.97 26.75 3.11
C GLY A 183 -17.16 25.98 3.69
N ASP A 184 -17.55 24.86 3.06
CA ASP A 184 -18.60 23.96 3.57
C ASP A 184 -18.12 23.24 4.85
N ILE A 185 -16.80 23.09 5.00
CA ILE A 185 -16.08 22.54 6.15
C ILE A 185 -14.85 23.42 6.49
N ASP A 186 -14.40 23.36 7.74
CA ASP A 186 -13.32 24.20 8.27
C ASP A 186 -11.94 23.60 8.04
N ALA A 187 -11.83 22.27 8.08
CA ALA A 187 -10.59 21.54 7.89
C ALA A 187 -10.85 20.15 7.30
N ILE A 188 -9.80 19.54 6.78
CA ILE A 188 -9.82 18.17 6.25
C ILE A 188 -8.72 17.34 6.90
N THR A 189 -8.91 16.01 6.96
CA THR A 189 -7.81 15.07 7.16
C THR A 189 -7.42 14.43 5.84
N GLY A 190 -6.16 14.01 5.73
CA GLY A 190 -5.62 13.33 4.57
C GLY A 190 -4.11 13.22 4.63
N PHE A 191 -3.50 12.73 3.56
CA PHE A 191 -2.05 12.77 3.42
C PHE A 191 -1.62 14.17 2.96
N SER A 192 -0.63 14.73 3.66
CA SER A 192 -0.19 16.12 3.46
C SER A 192 0.13 16.43 2.00
N PHE A 193 0.94 15.58 1.33
CA PHE A 193 1.33 15.77 -0.06
C PHE A 193 0.15 15.63 -1.05
N THR A 194 -0.86 14.79 -0.73
CA THR A 194 -2.04 14.63 -1.56
C THR A 194 -2.93 15.87 -1.46
N SER A 195 -3.34 16.22 -0.24
CA SER A 195 -4.29 17.31 -0.03
C SER A 195 -3.71 18.68 -0.38
N LEU A 196 -2.44 18.94 -0.06
CA LEU A 196 -1.78 20.19 -0.40
C LEU A 196 -1.77 20.44 -1.92
N LEU A 197 -1.35 19.45 -2.70
CA LEU A 197 -1.29 19.58 -4.16
C LEU A 197 -2.68 19.55 -4.81
N ASN A 198 -3.66 18.87 -4.20
CA ASN A 198 -5.04 18.94 -4.66
C ASN A 198 -5.68 20.32 -4.40
N LEU A 199 -5.30 21.01 -3.32
CA LEU A 199 -5.71 22.40 -3.05
C LEU A 199 -5.05 23.35 -4.06
N GLU A 200 -3.76 23.15 -4.35
CA GLU A 200 -3.05 23.93 -5.37
C GLU A 200 -3.69 23.78 -6.76
N ALA A 201 -4.05 22.55 -7.15
CA ALA A 201 -4.77 22.30 -8.40
C ALA A 201 -6.15 22.97 -8.49
N ARG A 202 -6.68 23.44 -7.35
CA ARG A 202 -7.92 24.23 -7.25
C ARG A 202 -7.69 25.73 -7.08
N GLY A 203 -6.46 26.18 -7.33
CA GLY A 203 -6.07 27.59 -7.29
C GLY A 203 -5.77 28.14 -5.89
N VAL A 204 -5.67 27.29 -4.87
CA VAL A 204 -5.25 27.69 -3.53
C VAL A 204 -3.74 27.79 -3.49
N LYS A 205 -3.21 28.96 -3.10
CA LYS A 205 -1.77 29.11 -2.93
C LYS A 205 -1.28 28.31 -1.72
N THR A 206 -0.10 27.71 -1.83
CA THR A 206 0.49 26.90 -0.74
C THR A 206 0.64 27.70 0.55
N GLU A 207 1.01 28.98 0.44
CA GLU A 207 1.11 29.88 1.60
C GLU A 207 -0.22 30.19 2.30
N ASP A 208 -1.37 29.91 1.67
CA ASP A 208 -2.70 30.09 2.26
C ASP A 208 -3.22 28.84 2.95
N VAL A 209 -2.45 27.74 2.94
CA VAL A 209 -2.78 26.48 3.58
C VAL A 209 -2.03 26.35 4.90
N VAL A 210 -2.76 25.99 5.96
CA VAL A 210 -2.19 25.52 7.22
C VAL A 210 -2.16 24.01 7.16
N VAL A 211 -0.99 23.42 7.41
CA VAL A 211 -0.78 21.97 7.49
C VAL A 211 -0.36 21.63 8.92
N LEU A 212 -1.09 20.74 9.58
CA LEU A 212 -0.80 20.22 10.90
C LEU A 212 -0.44 18.73 10.78
N PRO A 213 0.84 18.39 10.50
CA PRO A 213 1.25 16.99 10.34
C PRO A 213 1.11 16.24 11.66
N TYR A 214 0.55 15.06 11.66
CA TYR A 214 0.39 14.22 12.84
C TYR A 214 1.72 13.97 13.57
N PRO A 215 2.84 13.63 12.88
CA PRO A 215 4.12 13.45 13.55
C PRO A 215 4.66 14.69 14.29
N ALA A 216 4.38 15.89 13.76
CA ALA A 216 4.79 17.15 14.39
C ALA A 216 4.00 17.46 15.66
N HIS A 217 2.87 16.80 15.86
CA HIS A 217 1.95 17.02 16.99
C HIS A 217 1.80 15.76 17.86
N GLY A 218 2.91 15.06 18.09
CA GLY A 218 2.99 13.96 19.07
C GLY A 218 2.54 12.58 18.56
N VAL A 219 2.15 12.44 17.30
CA VAL A 219 1.62 11.19 16.73
C VAL A 219 2.64 10.57 15.77
N LYS A 220 3.61 9.83 16.29
CA LYS A 220 4.70 9.21 15.52
C LYS A 220 4.33 7.79 15.06
N LEU A 221 3.35 7.69 14.17
CA LEU A 221 2.92 6.41 13.62
C LEU A 221 3.74 6.02 12.39
N TYR A 222 3.81 4.73 12.11
CA TYR A 222 4.08 4.24 10.77
C TYR A 222 2.91 4.64 9.85
N GLY A 223 3.19 4.78 8.56
CA GLY A 223 2.16 4.99 7.54
C GLY A 223 1.73 3.69 6.88
N ASN A 224 1.76 3.66 5.54
CA ASN A 224 1.24 2.55 4.77
C ASN A 224 2.22 1.39 4.62
N ALA A 225 1.66 0.19 4.74
CA ALA A 225 2.33 -1.09 4.51
C ALA A 225 1.66 -1.86 3.37
N ILE A 226 2.38 -2.81 2.79
CA ILE A 226 1.79 -3.89 2.01
C ILE A 226 1.18 -4.86 3.00
N ILE A 227 -0.12 -5.08 2.86
CA ILE A 227 -0.91 -6.03 3.64
C ILE A 227 -1.32 -7.22 2.78
N VAL A 228 -1.50 -8.36 3.40
CA VAL A 228 -1.91 -9.60 2.75
C VAL A 228 -3.01 -10.28 3.54
N GLY A 229 -4.04 -10.79 2.86
CA GLY A 229 -5.09 -11.60 3.48
C GLY A 229 -4.54 -12.93 3.97
N GLU A 230 -4.92 -13.32 5.18
CA GLU A 230 -4.41 -14.55 5.82
C GLU A 230 -4.64 -15.80 4.95
N GLY A 231 -5.80 -15.89 4.26
CA GLY A 231 -6.12 -16.98 3.37
C GLY A 231 -5.18 -17.08 2.17
N PHE A 232 -4.83 -15.93 1.55
CA PHE A 232 -3.86 -15.90 0.46
C PHE A 232 -2.45 -16.20 0.96
N LEU A 233 -2.06 -15.64 2.09
CA LEU A 233 -0.76 -15.86 2.72
C LEU A 233 -0.49 -17.35 3.01
N LYS A 234 -1.49 -18.06 3.56
CA LYS A 234 -1.38 -19.49 3.85
C LYS A 234 -1.27 -20.35 2.60
N LYS A 235 -1.99 -19.99 1.54
CA LYS A 235 -2.00 -20.76 0.28
C LYS A 235 -0.77 -20.48 -0.60
N ASN A 236 -0.30 -19.24 -0.62
CA ASN A 236 0.69 -18.74 -1.57
C ASN A 236 1.85 -17.98 -0.89
N PRO A 237 2.52 -18.54 0.14
CA PRO A 237 3.57 -17.81 0.87
C PRO A 237 4.75 -17.39 -0.04
N GLU A 238 5.10 -18.23 -1.01
CA GLU A 238 6.18 -17.91 -1.97
C GLU A 238 5.77 -16.83 -2.96
N ALA A 239 4.49 -16.73 -3.33
CA ALA A 239 4.00 -15.63 -4.16
C ALA A 239 4.07 -14.28 -3.41
N VAL A 240 3.84 -14.26 -2.09
CA VAL A 240 4.03 -13.06 -1.27
C VAL A 240 5.49 -12.61 -1.28
N LYS A 241 6.45 -13.53 -1.05
CA LYS A 241 7.89 -13.21 -1.14
C LYS A 241 8.28 -12.72 -2.53
N ALA A 242 7.77 -13.37 -3.58
CA ALA A 242 7.99 -12.99 -4.97
C ALA A 242 7.44 -11.58 -5.27
N PHE A 243 6.24 -11.26 -4.78
CA PHE A 243 5.65 -9.93 -4.88
C PHE A 243 6.56 -8.86 -4.25
N LEU A 244 7.04 -9.09 -3.03
CA LEU A 244 7.90 -8.12 -2.33
C LEU A 244 9.25 -7.92 -3.04
N ARG A 245 9.83 -8.97 -3.66
CA ARG A 245 11.04 -8.84 -4.50
C ARG A 245 10.77 -8.00 -5.75
N GLY A 246 9.69 -8.30 -6.48
CA GLY A 246 9.29 -7.55 -7.67
C GLY A 246 8.96 -6.09 -7.35
N PHE A 247 8.20 -5.85 -6.27
CA PHE A 247 7.89 -4.52 -5.78
C PHE A 247 9.15 -3.71 -5.45
N THR A 248 10.10 -4.30 -4.73
CA THR A 248 11.35 -3.62 -4.34
C THR A 248 12.16 -3.18 -5.57
N LYS A 249 12.22 -4.01 -6.62
CA LYS A 249 12.86 -3.65 -7.90
C LYS A 249 12.16 -2.45 -8.54
N GLY A 250 10.82 -2.46 -8.58
CA GLY A 250 10.02 -1.34 -9.10
C GLY A 250 10.21 -0.05 -8.32
N VAL A 251 10.30 -0.12 -6.98
CA VAL A 251 10.61 1.04 -6.14
C VAL A 251 11.97 1.65 -6.50
N LYS A 252 13.00 0.81 -6.69
CA LYS A 252 14.34 1.28 -7.14
C LYS A 252 14.26 1.98 -8.49
N ASP A 253 13.50 1.44 -9.44
CA ASP A 253 13.30 2.06 -10.75
C ASP A 253 12.64 3.44 -10.65
N VAL A 254 11.61 3.57 -9.82
CA VAL A 254 10.91 4.85 -9.63
C VAL A 254 11.80 5.88 -8.93
N ILE A 255 12.62 5.45 -7.98
CA ILE A 255 13.60 6.35 -7.33
C ILE A 255 14.65 6.82 -8.33
N ALA A 256 15.13 5.93 -9.23
CA ALA A 256 16.10 6.26 -10.26
C ALA A 256 15.54 7.23 -11.31
N ASP A 257 14.27 7.04 -11.71
CA ASP A 257 13.58 7.88 -12.68
C ASP A 257 12.10 8.10 -12.27
N PRO A 258 11.84 9.07 -11.36
CA PRO A 258 10.48 9.38 -10.93
C PRO A 258 9.58 9.87 -12.08
N LYS A 259 10.16 10.50 -13.12
CA LYS A 259 9.42 11.01 -14.26
C LYS A 259 8.87 9.85 -15.11
N ALA A 260 9.68 8.82 -15.37
CA ALA A 260 9.20 7.61 -16.04
C ALA A 260 8.12 6.90 -15.19
N GLY A 261 8.27 6.87 -13.86
CA GLY A 261 7.24 6.35 -12.96
C GLY A 261 5.89 7.08 -13.11
N VAL A 262 5.90 8.40 -13.13
CA VAL A 262 4.67 9.22 -13.31
C VAL A 262 4.05 9.03 -14.70
N ALA A 263 4.86 8.79 -15.73
CA ALA A 263 4.32 8.49 -17.06
C ALA A 263 3.42 7.24 -17.07
N LEU A 264 3.72 6.23 -16.23
CA LEU A 264 2.87 5.05 -16.06
C LEU A 264 1.54 5.39 -15.36
N VAL A 265 1.58 6.30 -14.38
CA VAL A 265 0.34 6.79 -13.74
C VAL A 265 -0.51 7.54 -14.75
N LYS A 266 0.10 8.41 -15.57
CA LYS A 266 -0.58 9.14 -16.66
C LYS A 266 -1.19 8.20 -17.70
N ALA A 267 -0.52 7.11 -18.03
CA ALA A 267 -1.06 6.10 -18.93
C ALA A 267 -2.27 5.36 -18.32
N ARG A 268 -2.33 5.23 -16.99
CA ARG A 268 -3.44 4.60 -16.27
C ARG A 268 -4.63 5.55 -16.07
N ASP A 269 -4.36 6.84 -15.83
CA ASP A 269 -5.37 7.89 -15.68
C ASP A 269 -4.98 9.10 -16.53
N GLY A 270 -5.53 9.16 -17.73
CA GLY A 270 -5.18 10.14 -18.76
C GLY A 270 -5.47 11.61 -18.42
N ILE A 271 -6.27 11.87 -17.38
CA ILE A 271 -6.66 13.24 -17.01
C ILE A 271 -5.70 13.93 -16.02
N ILE A 272 -4.79 13.18 -15.39
CA ILE A 272 -3.89 13.75 -14.40
C ILE A 272 -2.88 14.74 -14.99
N ASN A 273 -2.46 15.72 -14.20
CA ASN A 273 -1.36 16.61 -14.52
C ASN A 273 -0.03 15.95 -14.11
N ALA A 274 0.79 15.56 -15.10
CA ALA A 274 2.03 14.84 -14.87
C ALA A 274 3.06 15.63 -14.02
N ASP A 275 3.16 16.94 -14.17
CA ASP A 275 4.09 17.76 -13.39
C ASP A 275 3.67 17.85 -11.92
N LEU A 276 2.36 18.00 -11.67
CA LEU A 276 1.81 17.97 -10.32
C LEU A 276 2.05 16.60 -9.66
N GLU A 277 1.82 15.52 -10.41
CA GLU A 277 1.99 14.16 -9.90
C GLU A 277 3.47 13.80 -9.68
N LEU A 278 4.38 14.36 -10.47
CA LEU A 278 5.82 14.23 -10.22
C LEU A 278 6.23 14.93 -8.91
N ARG A 279 5.69 16.10 -8.62
CA ARG A 279 5.91 16.79 -7.35
C ARG A 279 5.34 15.99 -6.19
N ARG A 280 4.13 15.44 -6.36
CA ARG A 280 3.47 14.58 -5.35
C ARG A 280 4.29 13.34 -5.04
N LEU A 281 4.77 12.64 -6.08
CA LEU A 281 5.64 11.47 -5.90
C LEU A 281 6.91 11.82 -5.13
N LYS A 282 7.60 12.91 -5.51
CA LYS A 282 8.81 13.35 -4.81
C LYS A 282 8.55 13.67 -3.34
N LEU A 283 7.49 14.40 -3.04
CA LEU A 283 7.09 14.71 -1.66
C LEU A 283 6.78 13.44 -0.85
N ALA A 284 6.13 12.45 -1.46
CA ALA A 284 5.84 11.18 -0.80
C ALA A 284 7.11 10.36 -0.57
N LEU A 285 8.03 10.33 -1.55
CA LEU A 285 9.32 9.66 -1.38
C LEU A 285 10.13 10.28 -0.24
N ASP A 286 10.23 11.59 -0.19
CA ASP A 286 11.02 12.30 0.83
C ASP A 286 10.39 12.20 2.22
N ALA A 287 9.07 12.37 2.32
CA ALA A 287 8.38 12.41 3.60
C ALA A 287 8.19 11.03 4.25
N SER A 288 8.08 9.96 3.44
CA SER A 288 7.60 8.67 3.96
C SER A 288 8.44 7.46 3.54
N VAL A 289 9.17 7.50 2.42
CA VAL A 289 9.91 6.35 1.88
C VAL A 289 11.41 6.46 2.17
N LEU A 290 12.03 7.59 1.81
CA LEU A 290 13.47 7.82 1.90
C LEU A 290 13.85 8.51 3.23
N THR A 291 13.15 8.20 4.29
CA THR A 291 13.33 8.83 5.61
C THR A 291 14.61 8.36 6.31
N PRO A 292 15.16 9.16 7.26
CA PRO A 292 16.26 8.71 8.12
C PRO A 292 15.93 7.42 8.87
N ASP A 293 14.71 7.28 9.39
CA ASP A 293 14.27 6.09 10.10
C ASP A 293 14.24 4.86 9.18
N ALA A 294 13.73 4.99 7.95
CA ALA A 294 13.76 3.91 6.96
C ALA A 294 15.19 3.52 6.56
N ARG A 295 16.12 4.46 6.59
CA ARG A 295 17.55 4.17 6.36
C ARG A 295 18.16 3.38 7.50
N ALA A 296 17.83 3.72 8.74
CA ALA A 296 18.33 3.06 9.95
C ALA A 296 17.72 1.65 10.14
N GLU A 297 16.42 1.50 9.94
CA GLU A 297 15.68 0.24 10.09
C GLU A 297 15.83 -0.69 8.85
N GLY A 298 16.18 -0.12 7.69
CA GLY A 298 16.14 -0.76 6.37
C GLY A 298 14.75 -0.67 5.75
N PHE A 299 14.70 -0.34 4.45
CA PHE A 299 13.42 -0.23 3.74
C PHE A 299 12.57 -1.49 3.91
N GLY A 300 11.33 -1.30 4.22
CA GLY A 300 10.36 -2.38 4.43
C GLY A 300 10.31 -2.97 5.84
N ALA A 301 11.28 -2.70 6.69
CA ALA A 301 11.31 -3.20 8.07
C ALA A 301 10.56 -2.27 9.04
N VAL A 302 10.31 -2.77 10.25
CA VAL A 302 9.79 -2.00 11.37
C VAL A 302 10.62 -2.23 12.61
N SER A 303 10.74 -1.22 13.48
CA SER A 303 11.26 -1.35 14.81
C SER A 303 10.20 -1.94 15.74
N GLY A 304 10.52 -3.03 16.41
CA GLY A 304 9.60 -3.67 17.37
C GLY A 304 9.09 -2.72 18.46
N PRO A 305 9.96 -1.95 19.13
CA PRO A 305 9.54 -0.97 20.13
C PRO A 305 8.57 0.09 19.56
N ARG A 306 8.84 0.60 18.35
CA ARG A 306 7.97 1.60 17.72
C ARG A 306 6.62 0.99 17.32
N LEU A 307 6.61 -0.26 16.81
CA LEU A 307 5.38 -0.97 16.49
C LEU A 307 4.53 -1.21 17.75
N SER A 308 5.15 -1.61 18.85
CA SER A 308 4.46 -1.83 20.13
C SER A 308 3.90 -0.53 20.72
N LEU A 309 4.63 0.58 20.60
CA LEU A 309 4.14 1.90 20.98
C LEU A 309 2.92 2.30 20.14
N MET A 310 3.00 2.12 18.83
CA MET A 310 1.89 2.41 17.92
C MET A 310 0.66 1.56 18.27
N ALA A 311 0.82 0.26 18.52
CA ALA A 311 -0.26 -0.63 18.93
C ALA A 311 -0.93 -0.16 20.23
N SER A 312 -0.13 0.30 21.20
CA SER A 312 -0.64 0.87 22.45
C SER A 312 -1.41 2.17 22.24
N GLN A 313 -0.90 3.07 21.38
CA GLN A 313 -1.58 4.33 21.04
C GLN A 313 -2.93 4.10 20.35
N VAL A 314 -2.98 3.12 19.42
CA VAL A 314 -4.22 2.73 18.74
C VAL A 314 -5.21 2.14 19.74
N ALA A 315 -4.78 1.18 20.56
CA ALA A 315 -5.63 0.56 21.56
C ALA A 315 -6.22 1.58 22.55
N ASP A 316 -5.42 2.53 22.97
CA ASP A 316 -5.78 3.57 23.92
C ASP A 316 -6.77 4.60 23.28
N ALA A 317 -6.54 5.00 22.02
CA ALA A 317 -7.38 5.95 21.32
C ALA A 317 -8.76 5.38 20.98
N PHE A 318 -8.85 4.08 20.66
CA PHE A 318 -10.10 3.42 20.35
C PHE A 318 -10.76 2.76 21.58
N ALA A 319 -10.18 2.91 22.79
CA ALA A 319 -10.68 2.28 24.01
C ALA A 319 -10.96 0.77 23.83
N THR A 320 -10.06 0.07 23.16
CA THR A 320 -10.23 -1.35 22.87
C THR A 320 -10.21 -2.17 24.16
N LYS A 321 -11.06 -3.22 24.23
CA LYS A 321 -11.13 -4.11 25.40
C LYS A 321 -9.86 -4.95 25.56
N GLU A 322 -9.19 -5.24 24.45
CA GLU A 322 -7.99 -6.06 24.40
C GLU A 322 -6.82 -5.29 23.82
N ARG A 323 -5.61 -5.61 24.28
CA ARG A 323 -4.38 -5.09 23.71
C ARG A 323 -4.21 -5.61 22.28
N ILE A 324 -3.86 -4.70 21.36
CA ILE A 324 -3.49 -5.10 20.01
C ILE A 324 -2.14 -5.83 20.08
N ASN A 325 -2.11 -7.09 19.63
CA ASN A 325 -0.87 -7.85 19.56
C ASN A 325 -0.06 -7.43 18.31
N PRO A 326 1.13 -6.82 18.44
CA PRO A 326 1.95 -6.45 17.29
C PRO A 326 2.31 -7.62 16.37
N ASP A 327 2.50 -8.81 16.90
CA ASP A 327 2.84 -10.02 16.12
C ASP A 327 1.66 -10.50 15.26
N ALA A 328 0.43 -10.14 15.61
CA ALA A 328 -0.74 -10.41 14.78
C ALA A 328 -0.90 -9.37 13.65
N ILE A 329 -0.25 -8.22 13.77
CA ILE A 329 -0.31 -7.11 12.81
C ILE A 329 0.81 -7.18 11.78
N TRP A 330 2.00 -7.64 12.20
CA TRP A 330 3.22 -7.57 11.42
C TRP A 330 3.91 -8.93 11.29
N ASN A 331 4.30 -9.27 10.06
CA ASN A 331 5.12 -10.43 9.78
C ASN A 331 6.25 -10.09 8.80
N GLY A 332 7.43 -9.78 9.31
CA GLY A 332 8.61 -9.43 8.52
C GLY A 332 9.35 -10.63 7.92
N SER A 333 8.94 -11.87 8.14
CA SER A 333 9.62 -13.08 7.63
C SER A 333 9.57 -13.21 6.09
N PHE A 334 8.70 -12.43 5.44
CA PHE A 334 8.54 -12.40 3.98
C PHE A 334 9.43 -11.37 3.29
N LEU A 335 10.10 -10.50 4.06
CA LEU A 335 10.95 -9.45 3.49
C LEU A 335 12.10 -10.02 2.66
N PRO A 336 12.42 -9.42 1.50
CA PRO A 336 13.66 -9.70 0.79
C PRO A 336 14.88 -9.44 1.68
N SER A 337 16.06 -9.94 1.26
CA SER A 337 17.30 -9.68 2.00
C SER A 337 17.54 -8.17 2.19
N ALA A 338 18.28 -7.79 3.24
CA ALA A 338 18.61 -6.39 3.49
C ALA A 338 19.32 -5.73 2.29
N THR A 339 20.16 -6.50 1.60
CA THR A 339 20.85 -6.06 0.37
C THR A 339 19.87 -5.80 -0.76
N ASP A 340 18.93 -6.72 -1.00
CA ASP A 340 17.95 -6.60 -2.08
C ASP A 340 17.02 -5.40 -1.87
N ARG A 341 16.62 -5.12 -0.63
CA ARG A 341 15.73 -4.01 -0.28
C ARG A 341 16.47 -2.70 0.05
N ASN A 342 17.78 -2.61 -0.22
CA ASN A 342 18.50 -1.34 -0.12
C ASN A 342 18.12 -0.44 -1.30
N ILE A 343 17.17 0.47 -1.07
CA ILE A 343 16.72 1.49 -2.05
C ILE A 343 17.56 2.77 -1.99
N PHE A 344 18.35 2.95 -0.93
CA PHE A 344 19.10 4.19 -0.68
C PHE A 344 20.35 4.32 -1.55
N ALA A 345 20.88 3.20 -2.04
CA ALA A 345 21.98 3.21 -2.98
C ALA A 345 21.57 3.77 -4.36
N THR A 346 20.27 3.72 -4.68
CA THR A 346 19.71 4.21 -5.94
C THR A 346 19.33 5.70 -5.88
N ALA A 347 19.03 6.21 -4.69
CA ALA A 347 18.73 7.62 -4.48
C ALA A 347 20.00 8.44 -4.71
N LYS A 348 20.08 9.12 -5.87
CA LYS A 348 21.16 10.08 -6.11
C LYS A 348 21.08 11.18 -5.04
N LYS A 349 22.25 11.53 -4.46
CA LYS A 349 22.39 12.64 -3.52
C LYS A 349 21.95 13.94 -4.12
#